data_06c07b13fd744993dd944301c36ecf8f
#
_entry.id   06c07b13fd744993dd944301c36ecf8f
#
_cell.length_a   1.000
_cell.length_b   1.000
_cell.length_c   1.000
_cell.angle_alpha   90.00
_cell.angle_beta   90.00
_cell.angle_gamma   90.00
#
_symmetry.space_group_name_H-M   'P 1'
#
loop_
_entity.id
_entity.type
_entity.pdbx_description
1 polymer ?
#
loop_
_entity_poly.entity_id
_entity_poly.type
_entity_poly.pdbx_seq_one_letter_code
_entity_poly.pdbx_strand_id
1 'polypeptide(L)'
;MRLISWNVNGLRAVMNKGFNDFFESIDADIFCIQETKLQEGQIEYKPDGYFVYWNSAVKKGYSGTAVFSKIEPKNVTYGINIEEHDHEGRVITLEFEKFYLVNCYTPNSQRELTRLEYRMKWENDFREYLKELNTKKPVILCGDLNVAQNEIDLKNPTSNRHNAGFTDEERGQMTNLLNAGFVDSFRYLYPDKAGIYSWWSYMFHARENNAGWRIDYFITSASIKEKIQDSKIHTEVFGSDHCPVELDIEL
;
A
#
# COMPACT_ATOMS: atom_id res chain seq x y z
N MET A 1 -5.90 4.05 17.21
CA MET A 1 -6.58 3.77 15.93
C MET A 1 -5.75 2.75 15.18
N ARG A 2 -6.42 1.69 14.69
CA ARG A 2 -5.79 0.60 13.93
C ARG A 2 -6.11 0.71 12.45
N LEU A 3 -5.08 0.72 11.61
CA LEU A 3 -5.20 0.74 10.17
C LEU A 3 -4.58 -0.53 9.59
N ILE A 4 -5.24 -1.11 8.59
CA ILE A 4 -4.74 -2.28 7.85
C ILE A 4 -4.60 -1.91 6.37
N SER A 5 -3.58 -2.43 5.72
CA SER A 5 -3.39 -2.36 4.27
C SER A 5 -3.03 -3.74 3.73
N TRP A 6 -3.72 -4.18 2.67
CA TRP A 6 -3.49 -5.49 2.06
C TRP A 6 -3.69 -5.46 0.54
N ASN A 7 -2.65 -5.79 -0.21
CA ASN A 7 -2.81 -6.14 -1.62
C ASN A 7 -3.42 -7.55 -1.69
N VAL A 8 -4.65 -7.63 -2.14
CA VAL A 8 -5.45 -8.87 -2.14
C VAL A 8 -5.31 -9.69 -3.42
N ASN A 9 -4.61 -9.17 -4.43
CA ASN A 9 -4.41 -9.83 -5.73
C ASN A 9 -5.70 -10.39 -6.34
N GLY A 10 -6.79 -9.62 -6.23
CA GLY A 10 -8.14 -9.98 -6.67
C GLY A 10 -9.07 -10.31 -5.51
N LEU A 11 -10.00 -9.40 -5.19
CA LEU A 11 -10.88 -9.51 -4.03
C LEU A 11 -11.75 -10.78 -4.07
N ARG A 12 -12.33 -11.14 -5.23
CA ARG A 12 -13.13 -12.37 -5.36
C ARG A 12 -12.34 -13.64 -5.01
N ALA A 13 -11.06 -13.66 -5.36
CA ALA A 13 -10.23 -14.83 -5.09
C ALA A 13 -9.87 -14.94 -3.60
N VAL A 14 -9.52 -13.82 -2.95
CA VAL A 14 -9.12 -13.82 -1.55
C VAL A 14 -10.30 -14.01 -0.59
N MET A 15 -11.51 -13.59 -0.96
CA MET A 15 -12.73 -13.85 -0.18
C MET A 15 -12.98 -15.34 0.07
N ASN A 16 -12.60 -16.20 -0.88
CA ASN A 16 -12.68 -17.66 -0.73
C ASN A 16 -11.49 -18.27 0.02
N LYS A 17 -10.58 -17.44 0.55
CA LYS A 17 -9.33 -17.87 1.19
C LYS A 17 -9.11 -17.21 2.56
N GLY A 18 -10.20 -16.86 3.27
CA GLY A 18 -10.12 -16.35 4.63
C GLY A 18 -10.08 -14.83 4.76
N PHE A 19 -10.33 -14.06 3.71
CA PHE A 19 -10.37 -12.59 3.79
C PHE A 19 -11.37 -12.10 4.85
N ASN A 20 -12.61 -12.62 4.84
CA ASN A 20 -13.64 -12.20 5.77
C ASN A 20 -13.26 -12.51 7.22
N ASP A 21 -12.72 -13.70 7.48
CA ASP A 21 -12.30 -14.10 8.82
C ASP A 21 -11.22 -13.17 9.38
N PHE A 22 -10.25 -12.80 8.55
CA PHE A 22 -9.22 -11.82 8.94
C PHE A 22 -9.82 -10.42 9.12
N PHE A 23 -10.62 -9.95 8.16
CA PHE A 23 -11.26 -8.63 8.21
C PHE A 23 -12.08 -8.44 9.49
N GLU A 24 -12.90 -9.43 9.84
CA GLU A 24 -13.74 -9.40 11.05
C GLU A 24 -12.90 -9.50 12.33
N SER A 25 -11.92 -10.41 12.36
CA SER A 25 -11.10 -10.66 13.56
C SER A 25 -10.19 -9.50 13.92
N ILE A 26 -9.65 -8.79 12.92
CA ILE A 26 -8.75 -7.66 13.16
C ILE A 26 -9.50 -6.40 13.61
N ASP A 27 -10.77 -6.28 13.23
CA ASP A 27 -11.69 -5.20 13.61
C ASP A 27 -11.08 -3.80 13.46
N ALA A 28 -10.40 -3.55 12.34
CA ALA A 28 -9.67 -2.32 12.08
C ALA A 28 -10.62 -1.10 12.02
N ASP A 29 -10.13 0.08 12.43
CA ASP A 29 -10.84 1.34 12.24
C ASP A 29 -10.89 1.72 10.75
N ILE A 30 -9.80 1.44 10.02
CA ILE A 30 -9.70 1.64 8.58
C ILE A 30 -8.98 0.46 7.94
N PHE A 31 -9.57 -0.12 6.90
CA PHE A 31 -9.00 -1.24 6.16
C PHE A 31 -8.87 -0.86 4.67
N CYS A 32 -7.65 -0.85 4.15
CA CYS A 32 -7.32 -0.50 2.78
C CYS A 32 -6.94 -1.74 1.99
N ILE A 33 -7.42 -1.85 0.76
CA ILE A 33 -7.02 -2.92 -0.15
C ILE A 33 -6.54 -2.39 -1.49
N GLN A 34 -5.61 -3.12 -2.09
CA GLN A 34 -5.07 -2.87 -3.42
C GLN A 34 -5.26 -4.12 -4.29
N GLU A 35 -5.22 -3.94 -5.61
CA GLU A 35 -5.49 -4.98 -6.60
C GLU A 35 -6.84 -5.68 -6.41
N THR A 36 -7.91 -4.90 -6.28
CA THR A 36 -9.26 -5.46 -6.19
C THR A 36 -9.65 -6.25 -7.44
N LYS A 37 -9.13 -5.82 -8.63
CA LYS A 37 -9.44 -6.36 -9.97
C LYS A 37 -10.93 -6.39 -10.27
N LEU A 38 -11.68 -5.46 -9.69
CA LEU A 38 -13.13 -5.33 -9.80
C LEU A 38 -13.51 -4.10 -10.61
N GLN A 39 -14.70 -4.21 -11.22
CA GLN A 39 -15.44 -3.09 -11.77
C GLN A 39 -16.62 -2.79 -10.85
N GLU A 40 -17.13 -1.56 -10.93
CA GLU A 40 -18.34 -1.15 -10.22
C GLU A 40 -19.49 -2.13 -10.46
N GLY A 41 -20.20 -2.51 -9.39
CA GLY A 41 -21.35 -3.42 -9.45
C GLY A 41 -21.01 -4.92 -9.59
N GLN A 42 -19.74 -5.31 -9.65
CA GLN A 42 -19.36 -6.74 -9.72
C GLN A 42 -19.43 -7.48 -8.38
N ILE A 43 -19.33 -6.75 -7.27
CA ILE A 43 -19.52 -7.25 -5.91
C ILE A 43 -20.23 -6.16 -5.10
N GLU A 44 -21.26 -6.56 -4.37
CA GLU A 44 -21.85 -5.75 -3.31
C GLU A 44 -21.25 -6.15 -1.97
N TYR A 45 -20.01 -5.72 -1.71
CA TYR A 45 -19.34 -5.94 -0.43
C TYR A 45 -19.39 -4.67 0.41
N LYS A 46 -20.28 -4.65 1.37
CA LYS A 46 -20.46 -3.55 2.31
C LYS A 46 -20.55 -4.11 3.74
N PRO A 47 -19.41 -4.28 4.41
CA PRO A 47 -19.39 -4.75 5.80
C PRO A 47 -20.16 -3.79 6.71
N ASP A 48 -20.88 -4.36 7.68
CA ASP A 48 -21.67 -3.57 8.63
C ASP A 48 -20.75 -2.62 9.45
N GLY A 49 -21.19 -1.38 9.59
CA GLY A 49 -20.45 -0.36 10.35
C GLY A 49 -19.31 0.31 9.58
N TYR A 50 -19.17 0.03 8.28
CA TYR A 50 -18.14 0.67 7.46
C TYR A 50 -18.73 1.53 6.33
N PHE A 51 -18.13 2.68 6.13
CA PHE A 51 -18.22 3.46 4.89
C PHE A 51 -17.25 2.85 3.87
N VAL A 52 -17.69 2.70 2.61
CA VAL A 52 -16.93 1.96 1.61
C VAL A 52 -16.69 2.82 0.37
N TYR A 53 -15.44 2.84 -0.09
CA TYR A 53 -15.00 3.64 -1.23
C TYR A 53 -14.20 2.77 -2.19
N TRP A 54 -14.59 2.80 -3.48
CA TRP A 54 -13.98 2.01 -4.54
C TRP A 54 -13.39 2.90 -5.62
N ASN A 55 -12.21 2.56 -6.12
CA ASN A 55 -11.62 3.16 -7.31
C ASN A 55 -11.18 2.04 -8.26
N SER A 56 -11.92 1.87 -9.35
CA SER A 56 -11.68 0.83 -10.34
C SER A 56 -10.87 1.36 -11.52
N ALA A 57 -10.01 0.51 -12.09
CA ALA A 57 -9.36 0.83 -13.35
C ALA A 57 -10.36 0.82 -14.51
N VAL A 58 -10.12 1.62 -15.55
CA VAL A 58 -10.87 1.55 -16.80
C VAL A 58 -10.74 0.17 -17.45
N LYS A 59 -9.53 -0.41 -17.38
CA LYS A 59 -9.26 -1.76 -17.85
C LYS A 59 -9.84 -2.80 -16.88
N LYS A 60 -10.76 -3.65 -17.38
CA LYS A 60 -11.40 -4.71 -16.60
C LYS A 60 -10.40 -5.75 -16.07
N GLY A 61 -10.61 -6.19 -14.83
CA GLY A 61 -9.80 -7.23 -14.20
C GLY A 61 -8.37 -6.81 -13.87
N TYR A 62 -8.11 -5.52 -13.75
CA TYR A 62 -6.78 -4.95 -13.56
C TYR A 62 -6.80 -3.91 -12.44
N SER A 63 -5.72 -3.85 -11.62
CA SER A 63 -5.53 -2.84 -10.58
C SER A 63 -6.76 -2.67 -9.67
N GLY A 64 -7.10 -1.43 -9.31
CA GLY A 64 -8.22 -1.09 -8.45
C GLY A 64 -7.86 -1.08 -6.96
N THR A 65 -8.42 -0.11 -6.25
CA THR A 65 -8.24 0.06 -4.81
C THR A 65 -9.58 0.21 -4.11
N ALA A 66 -9.64 -0.10 -2.81
CA ALA A 66 -10.81 0.21 -1.99
C ALA A 66 -10.41 0.56 -0.56
N VAL A 67 -11.27 1.30 0.12
CA VAL A 67 -11.12 1.64 1.54
C VAL A 67 -12.42 1.37 2.27
N PHE A 68 -12.32 0.68 3.40
CA PHE A 68 -13.40 0.45 4.37
C PHE A 68 -13.04 1.24 5.63
N SER A 69 -13.89 2.17 6.06
CA SER A 69 -13.65 3.03 7.20
C SER A 69 -14.84 3.05 8.16
N LYS A 70 -14.60 2.84 9.45
CA LYS A 70 -15.61 3.05 10.49
C LYS A 70 -15.89 4.54 10.75
N ILE A 71 -14.95 5.38 10.33
CA ILE A 71 -15.01 6.84 10.50
C ILE A 71 -15.40 7.45 9.16
N GLU A 72 -16.46 8.26 9.14
CA GLU A 72 -16.87 8.98 7.93
C GLU A 72 -15.86 10.08 7.59
N PRO A 73 -15.24 10.07 6.41
CA PRO A 73 -14.35 11.13 5.97
C PRO A 73 -15.13 12.41 5.61
N LYS A 74 -14.49 13.56 5.76
CA LYS A 74 -15.04 14.85 5.31
C LYS A 74 -15.11 14.95 3.80
N ASN A 75 -14.15 14.33 3.11
CA ASN A 75 -14.04 14.34 1.65
C ASN A 75 -13.33 13.08 1.17
N VAL A 76 -13.62 12.70 -0.07
CA VAL A 76 -12.98 11.57 -0.77
C VAL A 76 -12.50 12.04 -2.13
N THR A 77 -11.25 11.75 -2.47
CA THR A 77 -10.66 12.03 -3.79
C THR A 77 -10.15 10.74 -4.41
N TYR A 78 -10.40 10.56 -5.70
CA TYR A 78 -9.94 9.42 -6.49
C TYR A 78 -8.86 9.88 -7.46
N GLY A 79 -7.73 9.17 -7.49
CA GLY A 79 -6.57 9.57 -8.27
C GLY A 79 -5.74 10.69 -7.61
N ILE A 80 -4.90 11.33 -8.41
CA ILE A 80 -4.01 12.44 -8.00
C ILE A 80 -4.27 13.73 -8.80
N ASN A 81 -5.40 13.80 -9.49
CA ASN A 81 -5.82 14.89 -10.39
C ASN A 81 -4.91 15.07 -11.62
N ILE A 82 -4.33 13.99 -12.11
CA ILE A 82 -3.55 13.94 -13.36
C ILE A 82 -4.15 12.84 -14.23
N GLU A 83 -4.78 13.25 -15.34
CA GLU A 83 -5.55 12.36 -16.21
C GLU A 83 -4.75 11.13 -16.66
N GLU A 84 -3.47 11.30 -17.02
CA GLU A 84 -2.58 10.20 -17.42
C GLU A 84 -2.44 9.12 -16.36
N HIS A 85 -2.58 9.46 -15.06
CA HIS A 85 -2.37 8.58 -13.92
C HIS A 85 -3.66 8.01 -13.35
N ASP A 86 -4.81 8.65 -13.61
CA ASP A 86 -6.03 8.37 -12.86
C ASP A 86 -6.94 7.30 -13.52
N HIS A 87 -6.50 6.69 -14.64
CA HIS A 87 -7.25 5.63 -15.33
C HIS A 87 -7.10 4.22 -14.76
N GLU A 88 -6.13 4.02 -13.87
CA GLU A 88 -5.79 2.69 -13.36
C GLU A 88 -6.34 2.39 -11.95
N GLY A 89 -7.13 3.30 -11.35
CA GLY A 89 -7.79 3.09 -10.05
C GLY A 89 -6.80 2.87 -8.89
N ARG A 90 -5.68 3.62 -8.87
CA ARG A 90 -4.54 3.35 -8.00
C ARG A 90 -4.55 4.08 -6.68
N VAL A 91 -5.27 5.20 -6.58
CA VAL A 91 -5.21 6.07 -5.41
C VAL A 91 -6.60 6.44 -4.92
N ILE A 92 -6.86 6.29 -3.63
CA ILE A 92 -8.00 6.85 -2.90
C ILE A 92 -7.45 7.69 -1.75
N THR A 93 -7.86 8.95 -1.67
CA THR A 93 -7.54 9.83 -0.54
C THR A 93 -8.80 10.12 0.26
N LEU A 94 -8.78 9.81 1.55
CA LEU A 94 -9.80 10.18 2.52
C LEU A 94 -9.31 11.36 3.35
N GLU A 95 -10.08 12.44 3.39
CA GLU A 95 -9.83 13.56 4.29
C GLU A 95 -10.58 13.39 5.60
N PHE A 96 -9.86 13.23 6.70
CA PHE A 96 -10.41 13.26 8.05
C PHE A 96 -10.19 14.62 8.72
N GLU A 97 -10.70 14.80 9.93
CA GLU A 97 -10.54 16.05 10.68
C GLU A 97 -9.06 16.41 10.88
N LYS A 98 -8.25 15.45 11.31
CA LYS A 98 -6.86 15.67 11.74
C LYS A 98 -5.80 15.22 10.74
N PHE A 99 -6.15 14.41 9.73
CA PHE A 99 -5.18 13.82 8.80
C PHE A 99 -5.81 13.47 7.45
N TYR A 100 -4.98 13.22 6.46
CA TYR A 100 -5.34 12.53 5.22
C TYR A 100 -4.88 11.08 5.29
N LEU A 101 -5.73 10.16 4.84
CA LEU A 101 -5.35 8.79 4.52
C LEU A 101 -5.24 8.66 3.00
N VAL A 102 -4.12 8.15 2.51
CA VAL A 102 -3.91 7.86 1.09
C VAL A 102 -3.66 6.37 0.93
N ASN A 103 -4.61 5.66 0.31
CA ASN A 103 -4.45 4.26 -0.10
C ASN A 103 -3.89 4.23 -1.52
N CYS A 104 -2.76 3.58 -1.72
CA CYS A 104 -2.04 3.60 -2.98
C CYS A 104 -1.64 2.19 -3.45
N TYR A 105 -1.80 1.96 -4.75
CA TYR A 105 -1.19 0.85 -5.49
C TYR A 105 -0.27 1.42 -6.56
N THR A 106 1.01 1.51 -6.24
CA THR A 106 2.04 2.09 -7.13
C THR A 106 2.19 1.24 -8.41
N PRO A 107 2.31 1.85 -9.60
CA PRO A 107 2.56 1.10 -10.83
C PRO A 107 3.82 0.24 -10.72
N ASN A 108 3.74 -1.04 -11.11
CA ASN A 108 4.90 -1.90 -11.23
C ASN A 108 5.68 -1.58 -12.50
N SER A 109 7.01 -1.58 -12.44
CA SER A 109 7.88 -1.35 -13.60
C SER A 109 7.86 -2.47 -14.63
N GLN A 110 7.25 -3.61 -14.29
CA GLN A 110 7.08 -4.83 -15.07
C GLN A 110 8.41 -5.53 -15.43
N ARG A 111 8.28 -6.72 -15.98
CA ARG A 111 9.43 -7.50 -16.45
C ARG A 111 10.20 -6.70 -17.52
N GLU A 112 11.53 -6.82 -17.50
CA GLU A 112 12.42 -6.08 -18.40
C GLU A 112 12.30 -4.55 -18.27
N LEU A 113 11.67 -4.07 -17.17
CA LEU A 113 11.52 -2.65 -16.83
C LEU A 113 10.79 -1.82 -17.91
N THR A 114 9.85 -2.46 -18.62
CA THR A 114 9.13 -1.85 -19.75
C THR A 114 8.29 -0.64 -19.36
N ARG A 115 7.97 -0.49 -18.06
CA ARG A 115 7.23 0.67 -17.52
C ARG A 115 8.05 1.52 -16.56
N LEU A 116 9.36 1.35 -16.47
CA LEU A 116 10.19 2.08 -15.50
C LEU A 116 10.13 3.61 -15.72
N GLU A 117 10.22 4.07 -16.96
CA GLU A 117 10.14 5.50 -17.28
C GLU A 117 8.80 6.12 -16.84
N TYR A 118 7.69 5.44 -17.15
CA TYR A 118 6.36 5.86 -16.70
C TYR A 118 6.27 5.89 -15.17
N ARG A 119 6.79 4.86 -14.50
CA ARG A 119 6.80 4.77 -13.05
C ARG A 119 7.58 5.92 -12.42
N MET A 120 8.74 6.29 -12.97
CA MET A 120 9.53 7.41 -12.44
C MET A 120 8.77 8.74 -12.53
N LYS A 121 8.06 8.97 -13.63
CA LYS A 121 7.18 10.11 -13.79
C LYS A 121 6.05 10.08 -12.76
N TRP A 122 5.35 8.94 -12.67
CA TRP A 122 4.25 8.74 -11.75
C TRP A 122 4.66 9.00 -10.28
N GLU A 123 5.81 8.49 -9.86
CA GLU A 123 6.30 8.69 -8.48
C GLU A 123 6.71 10.14 -8.18
N ASN A 124 7.23 10.86 -9.17
CA ASN A 124 7.49 12.29 -9.00
C ASN A 124 6.18 13.06 -8.78
N ASP A 125 5.18 12.82 -9.60
CA ASP A 125 3.88 13.48 -9.53
C ASP A 125 3.13 13.09 -8.24
N PHE A 126 3.20 11.83 -7.85
CA PHE A 126 2.60 11.34 -6.61
C PHE A 126 3.26 11.94 -5.36
N ARG A 127 4.60 12.09 -5.36
CA ARG A 127 5.30 12.74 -4.27
C ARG A 127 4.89 14.21 -4.12
N GLU A 128 4.76 14.95 -5.22
CA GLU A 128 4.28 16.34 -5.17
C GLU A 128 2.83 16.42 -4.65
N TYR A 129 1.95 15.49 -5.07
CA TYR A 129 0.61 15.36 -4.52
C TYR A 129 0.62 15.16 -2.98
N LEU A 130 1.42 14.22 -2.48
CA LEU A 130 1.54 13.98 -1.04
C LEU A 130 2.11 15.18 -0.29
N LYS A 131 3.09 15.88 -0.86
CA LYS A 131 3.64 17.11 -0.28
C LYS A 131 2.57 18.20 -0.16
N GLU A 132 1.75 18.39 -1.19
CA GLU A 132 0.64 19.35 -1.15
C GLU A 132 -0.34 19.02 -0.03
N LEU A 133 -0.77 17.77 0.09
CA LEU A 133 -1.63 17.33 1.22
C LEU A 133 -0.98 17.61 2.57
N ASN A 134 0.32 17.31 2.69
CA ASN A 134 1.09 17.47 3.94
C ASN A 134 1.24 18.94 4.38
N THR A 135 1.08 19.91 3.47
CA THR A 135 1.02 21.32 3.85
C THR A 135 -0.26 21.69 4.60
N LYS A 136 -1.32 20.92 4.43
CA LYS A 136 -2.66 21.18 5.00
C LYS A 136 -2.89 20.41 6.29
N LYS A 137 -2.62 19.11 6.27
CA LYS A 137 -2.74 18.17 7.41
C LYS A 137 -1.71 17.06 7.27
N PRO A 138 -1.33 16.39 8.38
CA PRO A 138 -0.53 15.19 8.31
C PRO A 138 -1.14 14.13 7.39
N VAL A 139 -0.28 13.38 6.71
CA VAL A 139 -0.66 12.30 5.79
C VAL A 139 -0.26 10.94 6.36
N ILE A 140 -1.14 9.97 6.25
CA ILE A 140 -0.85 8.55 6.38
C ILE A 140 -1.03 7.93 4.99
N LEU A 141 0.06 7.52 4.37
CA LEU A 141 0.08 6.76 3.12
C LEU A 141 0.18 5.28 3.47
N CYS A 142 -0.63 4.46 2.83
CA CYS A 142 -0.49 3.00 2.90
C CYS A 142 -0.66 2.36 1.52
N GLY A 143 -0.17 1.16 1.40
CA GLY A 143 -0.40 0.31 0.24
C GLY A 143 0.82 -0.44 -0.26
N ASP A 144 0.63 -1.07 -1.40
CA ASP A 144 1.69 -1.70 -2.16
C ASP A 144 2.44 -0.64 -2.99
N LEU A 145 3.64 -0.30 -2.54
CA LEU A 145 4.49 0.69 -3.21
C LEU A 145 5.42 0.07 -4.26
N ASN A 146 5.31 -1.25 -4.47
CA ASN A 146 6.08 -1.99 -5.48
C ASN A 146 7.60 -1.69 -5.46
N VAL A 147 8.17 -1.48 -4.27
CA VAL A 147 9.61 -1.25 -4.07
C VAL A 147 10.06 -1.76 -2.71
N ALA A 148 11.15 -2.52 -2.67
CA ALA A 148 11.94 -2.76 -1.47
C ALA A 148 13.02 -1.66 -1.41
N GLN A 149 13.00 -0.83 -0.36
CA GLN A 149 13.91 0.33 -0.33
C GLN A 149 15.36 -0.05 -0.09
N ASN A 150 15.61 -0.87 0.93
CA ASN A 150 16.95 -1.24 1.38
C ASN A 150 17.22 -2.73 1.18
N GLU A 151 18.50 -3.11 1.20
CA GLU A 151 18.90 -4.52 1.06
C GLU A 151 18.31 -5.42 2.16
N ILE A 152 18.02 -4.88 3.34
CA ILE A 152 17.34 -5.59 4.44
C ILE A 152 15.87 -5.89 4.12
N ASP A 153 15.28 -5.23 3.13
CA ASP A 153 13.86 -5.33 2.77
C ASP A 153 13.56 -6.47 1.78
N LEU A 154 14.57 -7.23 1.35
CA LEU A 154 14.37 -8.42 0.54
C LEU A 154 15.42 -9.50 0.81
N LYS A 155 15.08 -10.74 0.47
CA LYS A 155 15.93 -11.91 0.77
C LYS A 155 17.23 -11.95 -0.03
N ASN A 156 17.20 -11.59 -1.31
CA ASN A 156 18.33 -11.75 -2.25
C ASN A 156 18.66 -10.43 -2.96
N PRO A 157 19.19 -9.40 -2.26
CA PRO A 157 19.37 -8.07 -2.84
C PRO A 157 20.32 -8.05 -4.05
N THR A 158 21.45 -8.76 -3.96
CA THR A 158 22.47 -8.74 -5.02
C THR A 158 21.93 -9.23 -6.37
N SER A 159 21.16 -10.31 -6.39
CA SER A 159 20.60 -10.89 -7.63
C SER A 159 19.40 -10.12 -8.15
N ASN A 160 18.79 -9.24 -7.34
CA ASN A 160 17.58 -8.50 -7.71
C ASN A 160 17.80 -7.01 -8.03
N ARG A 161 19.05 -6.53 -7.98
CA ARG A 161 19.37 -5.10 -8.11
C ARG A 161 18.87 -4.44 -9.41
N HIS A 162 18.63 -5.21 -10.46
CA HIS A 162 18.11 -4.72 -11.74
C HIS A 162 16.71 -5.24 -12.05
N ASN A 163 16.04 -5.83 -11.10
CA ASN A 163 14.66 -6.29 -11.24
C ASN A 163 13.66 -5.24 -10.79
N ALA A 164 12.47 -5.24 -11.39
CA ALA A 164 11.36 -4.39 -10.99
C ALA A 164 11.10 -4.53 -9.47
N GLY A 165 10.97 -3.38 -8.79
CA GLY A 165 10.81 -3.29 -7.35
C GLY A 165 12.12 -3.16 -6.56
N PHE A 166 13.30 -3.27 -7.21
CA PHE A 166 14.59 -3.09 -6.55
C PHE A 166 15.67 -2.43 -7.42
N THR A 167 15.27 -1.71 -8.46
CA THR A 167 16.21 -0.88 -9.25
C THR A 167 16.68 0.31 -8.43
N ASP A 168 17.84 0.86 -8.78
CA ASP A 168 18.38 2.04 -8.12
C ASP A 168 17.44 3.25 -8.30
N GLU A 169 16.75 3.35 -9.43
CA GLU A 169 15.76 4.38 -9.73
C GLU A 169 14.53 4.29 -8.81
N GLU A 170 13.93 3.12 -8.67
CA GLU A 170 12.77 2.90 -7.79
C GLU A 170 13.12 3.15 -6.32
N ARG A 171 14.25 2.63 -5.86
CA ARG A 171 14.77 2.87 -4.51
C ARG A 171 15.08 4.34 -4.26
N GLY A 172 15.62 5.02 -5.28
CA GLY A 172 15.88 6.47 -5.26
C GLY A 172 14.60 7.26 -5.08
N GLN A 173 13.50 6.89 -5.75
CA GLN A 173 12.19 7.55 -5.58
C GLN A 173 11.63 7.35 -4.16
N MET A 174 11.74 6.15 -3.60
CA MET A 174 11.33 5.91 -2.21
C MET A 174 12.15 6.76 -1.23
N THR A 175 13.47 6.85 -1.45
CA THR A 175 14.35 7.72 -0.66
C THR A 175 13.94 9.19 -0.78
N ASN A 176 13.62 9.66 -1.98
CA ASN A 176 13.14 11.02 -2.21
C ASN A 176 11.80 11.30 -1.50
N LEU A 177 10.90 10.32 -1.47
CA LEU A 177 9.64 10.42 -0.72
C LEU A 177 9.91 10.59 0.79
N LEU A 178 10.74 9.75 1.37
CA LEU A 178 11.07 9.86 2.80
C LEU A 178 11.77 11.18 3.13
N ASN A 179 12.70 11.64 2.28
CA ASN A 179 13.39 12.92 2.44
C ASN A 179 12.46 14.14 2.28
N ALA A 180 11.30 13.96 1.67
CA ALA A 180 10.27 15.00 1.54
C ALA A 180 9.44 15.24 2.82
N GLY A 181 9.83 14.65 3.94
CA GLY A 181 9.18 14.84 5.25
C GLY A 181 8.27 13.69 5.66
N PHE A 182 8.56 12.49 5.17
CA PHE A 182 7.81 11.28 5.49
C PHE A 182 8.69 10.22 6.18
N VAL A 183 8.05 9.28 6.87
CA VAL A 183 8.71 8.25 7.68
C VAL A 183 8.07 6.89 7.40
N ASP A 184 8.88 5.89 7.10
CA ASP A 184 8.48 4.48 7.07
C ASP A 184 8.23 4.00 8.52
N SER A 185 6.98 3.75 8.87
CA SER A 185 6.58 3.41 10.24
C SER A 185 7.24 2.13 10.76
N PHE A 186 7.40 1.13 9.90
CA PHE A 186 8.03 -0.13 10.30
C PHE A 186 9.53 0.08 10.57
N ARG A 187 10.25 0.75 9.67
CA ARG A 187 11.69 1.01 9.86
C ARG A 187 11.97 2.03 10.95
N TYR A 188 11.04 2.92 11.24
CA TYR A 188 11.15 3.83 12.38
C TYR A 188 11.17 3.07 13.72
N LEU A 189 10.29 2.08 13.89
CA LEU A 189 10.23 1.28 15.11
C LEU A 189 11.25 0.12 15.13
N TYR A 190 11.50 -0.48 13.96
CA TYR A 190 12.30 -1.70 13.82
C TYR A 190 13.38 -1.54 12.75
N PRO A 191 14.38 -0.63 12.95
CA PRO A 191 15.36 -0.29 11.94
C PRO A 191 16.20 -1.47 11.45
N ASP A 192 16.52 -2.41 12.34
CA ASP A 192 17.43 -3.53 12.07
C ASP A 192 16.72 -4.90 11.94
N LYS A 193 15.38 -4.93 11.97
CA LYS A 193 14.62 -6.18 11.92
C LYS A 193 14.62 -6.77 10.51
N ALA A 194 15.49 -7.75 10.28
CA ALA A 194 15.62 -8.45 9.00
C ALA A 194 14.66 -9.65 8.87
N GLY A 195 14.46 -10.11 7.63
CA GLY A 195 13.72 -11.34 7.35
C GLY A 195 12.19 -11.21 7.50
N ILE A 196 11.68 -10.01 7.62
CA ILE A 196 10.24 -9.72 7.67
C ILE A 196 9.84 -9.08 6.34
N TYR A 197 8.98 -9.78 5.62
CA TYR A 197 8.55 -9.41 4.28
C TYR A 197 7.03 -9.37 4.18
N SER A 198 6.51 -8.71 3.15
CA SER A 198 5.06 -8.57 2.91
C SER A 198 4.59 -9.25 1.62
N TRP A 199 5.50 -9.60 0.74
CA TRP A 199 5.23 -10.24 -0.54
C TRP A 199 6.18 -11.40 -0.83
N TRP A 200 5.66 -12.47 -1.47
CA TRP A 200 6.42 -13.63 -1.95
C TRP A 200 5.89 -14.10 -3.30
N SER A 201 6.78 -14.34 -4.24
CA SER A 201 6.41 -14.94 -5.51
C SER A 201 5.69 -16.29 -5.30
N TYR A 202 4.70 -16.59 -6.14
CA TYR A 202 4.10 -17.94 -6.16
C TYR A 202 5.05 -19.03 -6.69
N MET A 203 6.18 -18.64 -7.28
CA MET A 203 7.16 -19.58 -7.84
C MET A 203 8.15 -20.03 -6.78
N PHE A 204 8.73 -21.23 -6.99
CA PHE A 204 9.87 -21.76 -6.24
C PHE A 204 9.65 -21.86 -4.72
N HIS A 205 8.41 -22.06 -4.27
CA HIS A 205 8.08 -22.12 -2.83
C HIS A 205 8.60 -20.92 -2.03
N ALA A 206 8.56 -19.73 -2.66
CA ALA A 206 9.22 -18.55 -2.10
C ALA A 206 8.73 -18.20 -0.70
N ARG A 207 7.43 -18.34 -0.40
CA ARG A 207 6.89 -18.04 0.93
C ARG A 207 7.34 -19.05 1.98
N GLU A 208 7.37 -20.34 1.65
CA GLU A 208 7.86 -21.41 2.54
C GLU A 208 9.35 -21.21 2.89
N ASN A 209 10.15 -20.78 1.92
CA ASN A 209 11.58 -20.49 2.08
C ASN A 209 11.87 -19.08 2.62
N ASN A 210 10.83 -18.31 2.89
CA ASN A 210 10.89 -16.89 3.23
C ASN A 210 11.79 -16.07 2.28
N ALA A 211 11.69 -16.36 0.97
CA ALA A 211 12.35 -15.60 -0.09
C ALA A 211 11.44 -14.45 -0.54
N GLY A 212 11.18 -13.52 0.38
CA GLY A 212 10.22 -12.45 0.22
C GLY A 212 10.83 -11.06 0.07
N TRP A 213 9.95 -10.10 -0.13
CA TRP A 213 10.21 -8.67 -0.26
C TRP A 213 9.25 -7.89 0.63
N ARG A 214 9.70 -6.83 1.27
CA ARG A 214 8.85 -5.86 1.97
C ARG A 214 8.55 -4.71 1.01
N ILE A 215 7.38 -4.72 0.41
CA ILE A 215 6.93 -3.75 -0.60
C ILE A 215 5.60 -3.09 -0.25
N ASP A 216 4.96 -3.54 0.81
CA ASP A 216 3.76 -2.94 1.39
C ASP A 216 4.15 -2.11 2.62
N TYR A 217 3.60 -0.90 2.73
CA TYR A 217 4.05 0.10 3.71
C TYR A 217 2.90 0.82 4.38
N PHE A 218 3.20 1.33 5.59
CA PHE A 218 2.61 2.52 6.14
C PHE A 218 3.69 3.60 6.25
N ILE A 219 3.48 4.71 5.55
CA ILE A 219 4.36 5.89 5.55
C ILE A 219 3.57 7.03 6.18
N THR A 220 4.13 7.69 7.18
CA THR A 220 3.47 8.82 7.84
C THR A 220 4.23 10.11 7.62
N SER A 221 3.53 11.24 7.69
CA SER A 221 4.19 12.53 7.85
C SER A 221 5.11 12.51 9.07
N ALA A 222 6.30 13.08 8.95
CA ALA A 222 7.28 13.16 10.05
C ALA A 222 6.73 13.89 11.29
N SER A 223 5.77 14.81 11.09
CA SER A 223 5.11 15.56 12.17
C SER A 223 4.27 14.71 13.13
N ILE A 224 3.88 13.49 12.72
CA ILE A 224 3.08 12.58 13.55
C ILE A 224 3.82 11.26 13.88
N LYS A 225 5.11 11.14 13.57
CA LYS A 225 5.87 9.90 13.82
C LYS A 225 5.87 9.46 15.28
N GLU A 226 5.90 10.41 16.23
CA GLU A 226 5.86 10.13 17.67
C GLU A 226 4.48 9.61 18.14
N LYS A 227 3.47 9.65 17.27
CA LYS A 227 2.14 9.11 17.53
C LYS A 227 2.01 7.63 17.14
N ILE A 228 3.00 7.07 16.42
CA ILE A 228 3.04 5.67 16.04
C ILE A 228 3.24 4.83 17.30
N GLN A 229 2.29 3.90 17.55
CA GLN A 229 2.34 2.99 18.68
C GLN A 229 2.94 1.64 18.27
N ASP A 230 2.56 1.13 17.09
CA ASP A 230 3.12 -0.10 16.54
C ASP A 230 2.99 -0.14 15.01
N SER A 231 3.79 -0.98 14.37
CA SER A 231 3.73 -1.26 12.94
C SER A 231 4.05 -2.74 12.72
N LYS A 232 3.09 -3.51 12.17
CA LYS A 232 3.19 -4.96 12.05
C LYS A 232 3.06 -5.41 10.61
N ILE A 233 3.60 -6.59 10.35
CA ILE A 233 3.47 -7.31 9.09
C ILE A 233 2.95 -8.70 9.44
N HIS A 234 1.74 -9.02 9.02
CA HIS A 234 1.01 -10.26 9.36
C HIS A 234 1.43 -11.42 8.46
N THR A 235 2.66 -11.87 8.59
CA THR A 235 3.24 -12.92 7.73
C THR A 235 2.51 -14.25 7.79
N GLU A 236 1.75 -14.49 8.86
CA GLU A 236 0.91 -15.65 9.11
C GLU A 236 -0.42 -15.65 8.33
N VAL A 237 -0.82 -14.50 7.77
CA VAL A 237 -2.07 -14.37 7.01
C VAL A 237 -1.84 -14.74 5.56
N PHE A 238 -2.61 -15.72 5.09
CA PHE A 238 -2.55 -16.25 3.73
C PHE A 238 -3.77 -15.81 2.90
N GLY A 239 -3.79 -16.18 1.64
CA GLY A 239 -4.89 -15.90 0.70
C GLY A 239 -4.46 -15.10 -0.53
N SER A 240 -3.47 -14.22 -0.38
CA SER A 240 -2.78 -13.48 -1.44
C SER A 240 -1.29 -13.84 -1.44
N ASP A 241 -0.56 -13.43 -2.47
CA ASP A 241 0.90 -13.42 -2.50
C ASP A 241 1.50 -12.29 -1.63
N HIS A 242 0.67 -11.35 -1.21
CA HIS A 242 0.99 -10.42 -0.13
C HIS A 242 0.34 -10.85 1.19
N CYS A 243 0.89 -10.38 2.31
CA CYS A 243 0.22 -10.40 3.60
C CYS A 243 -0.18 -8.99 4.03
N PRO A 244 -1.14 -8.85 4.97
CA PRO A 244 -1.54 -7.54 5.48
C PRO A 244 -0.40 -6.87 6.24
N VAL A 245 -0.37 -5.53 6.19
CA VAL A 245 0.44 -4.68 7.07
C VAL A 245 -0.47 -3.83 7.95
N GLU A 246 -0.03 -3.52 9.16
CA GLU A 246 -0.79 -2.82 10.19
C GLU A 246 -0.04 -1.60 10.70
N LEU A 247 -0.78 -0.54 10.97
CA LEU A 247 -0.33 0.62 11.72
C LEU A 247 -1.26 0.86 12.90
N ASP A 248 -0.73 0.87 14.12
CA ASP A 248 -1.40 1.39 15.30
C ASP A 248 -0.88 2.81 15.58
N ILE A 249 -1.77 3.80 15.58
CA ILE A 249 -1.42 5.22 15.74
C ILE A 249 -2.43 5.97 16.61
N GLU A 250 -1.97 6.94 17.38
CA GLU A 250 -2.78 7.78 18.27
C GLU A 250 -2.82 9.23 17.77
N LEU A 251 -3.96 9.65 17.15
CA LEU A 251 -4.14 10.98 16.52
C LEU A 251 -5.19 11.83 17.24
#